data_16e18f7400288070c022b637c40c0328
#
_entry.id   16e18f7400288070c022b637c40c0328
#
_cell.length_a   1.000
_cell.length_b   1.000
_cell.length_c   1.000
_cell.angle_alpha   90.00
_cell.angle_beta   90.00
_cell.angle_gamma   90.00
#
_symmetry.space_group_name_H-M   'P 1'
#
loop_
_entity.id
_entity.type
_entity.pdbx_description
1 polymer ?
#
loop_
_entity_poly.entity_id
_entity_poly.type
_entity_poly.pdbx_seq_one_letter_code
_entity_poly.pdbx_strand_id
1 'polypeptide(L)'
;LNRMNVSGIIKGGPIGGAAQDGKYNISSRFNKSTLKKRIERIAAEKERITVSNLEASHFFKLLSDGKFCDMKNSLIFADPPYYVQGRNLYNSYATATIHSLVAKRLVAEPDWNWILTYDKAPQICRLYSDKNVKQYEYQIAYSANKRGYYSEYMFASRKMTMQSYANVTLSQISDEGNNTLS
;
A
#
# COMPACT_ATOMS: atom_id res chain seq x y z
N LEU A 1 -19.20 1.48 -0.76
CA LEU A 1 -18.79 0.13 -0.39
C LEU A 1 -17.93 0.15 0.89
N ASN A 2 -16.83 0.85 0.92
CA ASN A 2 -15.90 0.92 2.08
C ASN A 2 -16.60 1.29 3.41
N ARG A 3 -17.64 2.12 3.38
CA ARG A 3 -18.38 2.56 4.57
C ARG A 3 -19.58 1.69 4.93
N MET A 4 -20.01 0.82 4.04
CA MET A 4 -21.26 0.06 4.18
C MET A 4 -20.99 -1.44 4.39
N ASN A 5 -19.84 -1.93 3.96
CA ASN A 5 -19.46 -3.33 4.15
C ASN A 5 -18.63 -3.55 5.43
N VAL A 6 -18.75 -4.74 5.99
CA VAL A 6 -17.94 -5.20 7.11
C VAL A 6 -16.47 -5.11 6.70
N SER A 7 -15.64 -4.50 7.54
CA SER A 7 -14.22 -4.20 7.27
C SER A 7 -13.93 -3.39 6.00
N GLY A 8 -14.96 -2.91 5.31
CA GLY A 8 -14.81 -2.15 4.06
C GLY A 8 -14.41 -2.97 2.85
N ILE A 9 -14.41 -4.29 2.93
CA ILE A 9 -14.00 -5.20 1.85
C ILE A 9 -15.21 -5.69 1.04
N ILE A 10 -14.98 -6.03 -0.24
CA ILE A 10 -16.04 -6.44 -1.16
C ILE A 10 -16.78 -7.67 -0.64
N LYS A 11 -16.05 -8.68 -0.20
CA LYS A 11 -16.60 -9.96 0.28
C LYS A 11 -17.15 -9.91 1.72
N GLY A 12 -17.00 -8.76 2.43
CA GLY A 12 -17.41 -8.63 3.83
C GLY A 12 -18.92 -8.59 4.04
N GLY A 13 -19.69 -8.37 2.99
CA GLY A 13 -21.13 -8.18 3.07
C GLY A 13 -21.53 -6.88 3.79
N PRO A 14 -22.84 -6.56 3.82
CA PRO A 14 -23.32 -5.32 4.45
C PRO A 14 -23.17 -5.35 5.97
N ILE A 15 -22.83 -4.21 6.56
CA ILE A 15 -22.85 -4.05 8.03
C ILE A 15 -24.29 -4.29 8.50
N GLY A 16 -24.48 -5.13 9.51
CA GLY A 16 -25.80 -5.54 10.01
C GLY A 16 -26.40 -6.78 9.31
N GLY A 17 -25.66 -7.37 8.36
CA GLY A 17 -26.16 -8.53 7.61
C GLY A 17 -27.26 -8.19 6.61
N ALA A 18 -27.83 -9.21 5.98
CA ALA A 18 -28.90 -9.03 4.99
C ALA A 18 -30.23 -8.58 5.61
N ALA A 19 -30.54 -9.05 6.82
CA ALA A 19 -31.79 -8.75 7.52
C ALA A 19 -31.84 -7.33 8.12
N GLN A 20 -30.66 -6.71 8.36
CA GLN A 20 -30.54 -5.34 8.93
C GLN A 20 -31.24 -5.17 10.30
N ASP A 21 -31.40 -6.23 11.06
CA ASP A 21 -32.11 -6.30 12.34
C ASP A 21 -31.20 -6.15 13.58
N GLY A 22 -29.90 -6.07 13.35
CA GLY A 22 -28.90 -5.95 14.40
C GLY A 22 -28.74 -4.53 14.97
N LYS A 23 -28.00 -4.42 16.07
CA LYS A 23 -27.64 -3.13 16.72
C LYS A 23 -26.97 -2.14 15.75
N TYR A 24 -26.22 -2.64 14.78
CA TYR A 24 -25.57 -1.86 13.74
C TYR A 24 -26.14 -2.26 12.38
N ASN A 25 -26.42 -1.27 11.55
CA ASN A 25 -26.94 -1.46 10.21
C ASN A 25 -26.00 -0.82 9.17
N ILE A 26 -26.38 -0.91 7.91
CA ILE A 26 -25.58 -0.42 6.77
C ILE A 26 -25.26 1.08 6.87
N SER A 27 -26.08 1.88 7.55
CA SER A 27 -25.87 3.33 7.72
C SER A 27 -24.96 3.69 8.89
N SER A 28 -24.66 2.75 9.79
CA SER A 28 -23.90 3.01 11.04
C SER A 28 -22.56 3.70 10.83
N ARG A 29 -21.90 3.47 9.71
CA ARG A 29 -20.63 4.10 9.31
C ARG A 29 -20.76 5.08 8.15
N PHE A 30 -22.00 5.30 7.66
CA PHE A 30 -22.28 6.16 6.52
C PHE A 30 -22.73 7.54 6.97
N ASN A 31 -21.81 8.37 7.43
CA ASN A 31 -22.10 9.77 7.72
C ASN A 31 -22.11 10.58 6.41
N LYS A 32 -23.30 10.78 5.84
CA LYS A 32 -23.50 11.46 4.56
C LYS A 32 -22.90 12.87 4.55
N SER A 33 -23.11 13.66 5.61
CA SER A 33 -22.61 15.03 5.69
C SER A 33 -21.08 15.08 5.66
N THR A 34 -20.43 14.24 6.49
CA THR A 34 -18.96 14.17 6.52
C THR A 34 -18.38 13.66 5.19
N LEU A 35 -19.01 12.67 4.58
CA LEU A 35 -18.57 12.14 3.30
C LEU A 35 -18.71 13.17 2.18
N LYS A 36 -19.83 13.90 2.15
CA LYS A 36 -20.06 14.99 1.20
C LYS A 36 -18.97 16.04 1.31
N LYS A 37 -18.68 16.55 2.52
CA LYS A 37 -17.63 17.53 2.75
C LYS A 37 -16.24 17.05 2.28
N ARG A 38 -15.92 15.75 2.49
CA ARG A 38 -14.66 15.18 2.01
C ARG A 38 -14.57 15.14 0.49
N ILE A 39 -15.69 14.75 -0.18
CA ILE A 39 -15.76 14.73 -1.65
C ILE A 39 -15.61 16.14 -2.21
N GLU A 40 -16.32 17.11 -1.65
CA GLU A 40 -16.24 18.52 -2.07
C GLU A 40 -14.82 19.09 -1.89
N ARG A 41 -14.16 18.75 -0.77
CA ARG A 41 -12.76 19.14 -0.55
C ARG A 41 -11.80 18.55 -1.58
N ILE A 42 -11.95 17.27 -1.92
CA ILE A 42 -11.13 16.65 -2.97
C ILE A 42 -11.45 17.26 -4.34
N ALA A 43 -12.72 17.47 -4.64
CA ALA A 43 -13.16 18.07 -5.89
C ALA A 43 -12.63 19.51 -6.08
N ALA A 44 -12.47 20.27 -5.01
CA ALA A 44 -11.87 21.60 -5.06
C ALA A 44 -10.37 21.58 -5.49
N GLU A 45 -9.69 20.45 -5.29
CA GLU A 45 -8.28 20.27 -5.66
C GLU A 45 -8.11 19.52 -7.01
N LYS A 46 -9.19 19.34 -7.78
CA LYS A 46 -9.20 18.50 -8.99
C LYS A 46 -8.10 18.85 -10.01
N GLU A 47 -7.77 20.12 -10.15
CA GLU A 47 -6.73 20.59 -11.09
C GLU A 47 -5.31 20.16 -10.66
N ARG A 48 -5.13 19.73 -9.41
CA ARG A 48 -3.88 19.22 -8.84
C ARG A 48 -3.83 17.70 -8.79
N ILE A 49 -4.90 17.03 -9.22
CA ILE A 49 -5.04 15.58 -9.09
C ILE A 49 -5.18 14.97 -10.49
N THR A 50 -4.25 14.12 -10.85
CA THR A 50 -4.34 13.28 -12.05
C THR A 50 -4.58 11.84 -11.67
N VAL A 51 -5.60 11.22 -12.26
CA VAL A 51 -5.93 9.80 -12.04
C VAL A 51 -5.71 9.03 -13.32
N SER A 52 -5.03 7.89 -13.24
CA SER A 52 -4.83 7.00 -14.37
C SER A 52 -5.18 5.56 -13.98
N ASN A 53 -5.59 4.76 -14.97
CA ASN A 53 -5.80 3.33 -14.83
C ASN A 53 -4.81 2.59 -15.75
N LEU A 54 -3.53 2.72 -15.43
CA LEU A 54 -2.45 2.12 -16.20
C LEU A 54 -1.92 0.87 -15.47
N GLU A 55 -1.47 -0.08 -16.25
CA GLU A 55 -0.68 -1.19 -15.73
C GLU A 55 0.68 -0.65 -15.21
N ALA A 56 1.19 -1.21 -14.11
CA ALA A 56 2.34 -0.67 -13.40
C ALA A 56 3.59 -0.52 -14.28
N SER A 57 3.87 -1.49 -15.14
CA SER A 57 5.04 -1.43 -16.03
C SER A 57 4.95 -0.28 -17.02
N HIS A 58 3.77 -0.04 -17.56
CA HIS A 58 3.51 1.09 -18.45
C HIS A 58 3.61 2.42 -17.71
N PHE A 59 3.05 2.51 -16.51
CA PHE A 59 3.16 3.70 -15.68
C PHE A 59 4.62 4.06 -15.37
N PHE A 60 5.42 3.09 -14.93
CA PHE A 60 6.86 3.30 -14.68
C PHE A 60 7.63 3.73 -15.94
N LYS A 61 7.29 3.18 -17.09
CA LYS A 61 7.89 3.64 -18.35
C LYS A 61 7.60 5.11 -18.60
N LEU A 62 6.35 5.54 -18.45
CA LEU A 62 5.97 6.94 -18.62
C LEU A 62 6.65 7.88 -17.62
N LEU A 63 6.89 7.43 -16.39
CA LEU A 63 7.68 8.16 -15.40
C LEU A 63 9.14 8.31 -15.85
N SER A 64 9.77 7.23 -16.32
CA SER A 64 11.14 7.27 -16.86
C SER A 64 11.27 8.17 -18.10
N ASP A 65 10.22 8.23 -18.91
CA ASP A 65 10.14 9.11 -20.10
C ASP A 65 9.84 10.59 -19.73
N GLY A 66 9.73 10.92 -18.44
CA GLY A 66 9.41 12.28 -17.97
C GLY A 66 8.01 12.78 -18.34
N LYS A 67 7.07 11.86 -18.61
CA LYS A 67 5.74 12.21 -19.13
C LYS A 67 4.80 12.80 -18.08
N PHE A 68 5.00 12.50 -16.79
CA PHE A 68 4.08 12.93 -15.74
C PHE A 68 4.68 13.99 -14.81
N CYS A 69 5.93 13.87 -14.45
CA CYS A 69 6.56 14.74 -13.47
C CYS A 69 8.09 14.66 -13.55
N ASP A 70 8.75 15.63 -12.93
CA ASP A 70 10.19 15.58 -12.69
C ASP A 70 10.48 14.62 -11.53
N MET A 71 11.10 13.50 -11.82
CA MET A 71 11.40 12.46 -10.84
C MET A 71 12.41 12.89 -9.78
N LYS A 72 13.21 13.94 -10.02
CA LYS A 72 14.13 14.50 -9.02
C LYS A 72 13.40 15.16 -7.85
N ASN A 73 12.24 15.75 -8.14
CA ASN A 73 11.42 16.48 -7.18
C ASN A 73 10.13 15.73 -6.80
N SER A 74 10.01 14.46 -7.18
CA SER A 74 8.82 13.65 -6.96
C SER A 74 9.06 12.54 -5.98
N LEU A 75 8.00 12.08 -5.32
CA LEU A 75 7.98 10.89 -4.47
C LEU A 75 7.01 9.87 -5.07
N ILE A 76 7.46 8.64 -5.24
CA ILE A 76 6.59 7.50 -5.50
C ILE A 76 6.24 6.85 -4.17
N PHE A 77 4.95 6.81 -3.85
CA PHE A 77 4.42 5.94 -2.80
C PHE A 77 3.71 4.77 -3.48
N ALA A 78 4.30 3.59 -3.40
CA ALA A 78 3.77 2.38 -4.01
C ALA A 78 3.11 1.50 -2.95
N ASP A 79 1.84 1.15 -3.17
CA ASP A 79 1.06 0.27 -2.30
C ASP A 79 0.36 -0.78 -3.19
N PRO A 80 1.13 -1.74 -3.74
CA PRO A 80 0.58 -2.76 -4.63
C PRO A 80 -0.30 -3.75 -3.87
N PRO A 81 -1.12 -4.55 -4.59
CA PRO A 81 -1.82 -5.67 -3.96
C PRO A 81 -0.83 -6.57 -3.22
N TYR A 82 -1.11 -6.89 -1.96
CA TYR A 82 -0.23 -7.66 -1.10
C TYR A 82 0.03 -9.07 -1.64
N TYR A 83 1.22 -9.60 -1.38
CA TYR A 83 1.67 -10.86 -1.94
C TYR A 83 0.88 -12.07 -1.43
N VAL A 84 0.65 -12.13 -0.11
CA VAL A 84 -0.11 -13.21 0.53
C VAL A 84 -1.58 -12.82 0.67
N GLN A 85 -1.87 -11.65 1.24
CA GLN A 85 -3.23 -11.22 1.55
C GLN A 85 -3.99 -10.71 0.33
N GLY A 86 -3.30 -10.27 -0.71
CA GLY A 86 -3.91 -9.74 -1.93
C GLY A 86 -4.88 -10.70 -2.61
N ARG A 87 -4.62 -12.01 -2.56
CA ARG A 87 -5.51 -13.05 -3.09
C ARG A 87 -6.91 -13.05 -2.47
N ASN A 88 -7.02 -12.61 -1.22
CA ASN A 88 -8.29 -12.60 -0.47
C ASN A 88 -9.00 -11.24 -0.53
N LEU A 89 -8.29 -10.18 -0.84
CA LEU A 89 -8.80 -8.80 -0.74
C LEU A 89 -9.23 -8.23 -2.09
N TYR A 90 -8.64 -8.70 -3.19
CA TYR A 90 -8.85 -8.13 -4.52
C TYR A 90 -9.48 -9.15 -5.48
N ASN A 91 -10.30 -8.67 -6.41
CA ASN A 91 -10.87 -9.50 -7.48
C ASN A 91 -9.81 -9.97 -8.50
N SER A 92 -8.76 -9.18 -8.67
CA SER A 92 -7.54 -9.53 -9.40
C SER A 92 -6.35 -9.37 -8.47
N TYR A 93 -5.48 -10.34 -8.42
CA TYR A 93 -4.24 -10.29 -7.64
C TYR A 93 -3.03 -10.21 -8.57
N ALA A 94 -2.00 -9.51 -8.10
CA ALA A 94 -0.74 -9.43 -8.82
C ALA A 94 -0.06 -10.80 -8.83
N THR A 95 0.42 -11.23 -9.99
CA THR A 95 1.23 -12.45 -10.11
C THR A 95 2.64 -12.20 -9.58
N ALA A 96 3.38 -13.27 -9.27
CA ALA A 96 4.80 -13.16 -8.89
C ALA A 96 5.64 -12.37 -9.91
N THR A 97 5.27 -12.48 -11.19
CA THR A 97 5.90 -11.72 -12.28
C THR A 97 5.70 -10.21 -12.12
N ILE A 98 4.50 -9.76 -11.77
CA ILE A 98 4.21 -8.33 -11.58
C ILE A 98 5.01 -7.76 -10.40
N HIS A 99 5.06 -8.48 -9.28
CA HIS A 99 5.88 -8.07 -8.12
C HIS A 99 7.35 -7.95 -8.49
N SER A 100 7.89 -8.91 -9.25
CA SER A 100 9.27 -8.87 -9.74
C SER A 100 9.52 -7.71 -10.71
N LEU A 101 8.58 -7.38 -11.58
CA LEU A 101 8.70 -6.24 -12.50
C LEU A 101 8.73 -4.90 -11.74
N VAL A 102 7.85 -4.73 -10.76
CA VAL A 102 7.82 -3.52 -9.91
C VAL A 102 9.15 -3.39 -9.16
N ALA A 103 9.63 -4.48 -8.55
CA ALA A 103 10.89 -4.48 -7.83
C ALA A 103 12.07 -4.11 -8.73
N LYS A 104 12.20 -4.77 -9.89
CA LYS A 104 13.26 -4.47 -10.88
C LYS A 104 13.27 -3.01 -11.29
N ARG A 105 12.08 -2.41 -11.48
CA ARG A 105 11.99 -1.01 -11.87
C ARG A 105 12.43 -0.07 -10.74
N LEU A 106 11.92 -0.25 -9.54
CA LEU A 106 12.25 0.63 -8.41
C LEU A 106 13.73 0.51 -8.01
N VAL A 107 14.27 -0.70 -7.99
CA VAL A 107 15.67 -0.95 -7.63
C VAL A 107 16.63 -0.39 -8.69
N ALA A 108 16.26 -0.42 -9.98
CA ALA A 108 17.09 0.10 -11.08
C ALA A 108 17.17 1.63 -11.11
N GLU A 109 16.34 2.33 -10.35
CA GLU A 109 16.27 3.80 -10.32
C GLU A 109 16.71 4.34 -8.95
N PRO A 110 18.02 4.27 -8.61
CA PRO A 110 18.54 4.63 -7.30
C PRO A 110 18.40 6.13 -6.99
N ASP A 111 18.18 6.93 -8.00
CA ASP A 111 18.04 8.39 -7.90
C ASP A 111 16.59 8.84 -7.69
N TRP A 112 15.63 7.96 -7.81
CA TRP A 112 14.24 8.26 -7.50
C TRP A 112 13.99 8.22 -6.00
N ASN A 113 13.09 9.06 -5.52
CA ASN A 113 12.58 8.95 -4.17
C ASN A 113 11.35 8.05 -4.19
N TRP A 114 11.44 6.89 -3.56
CA TRP A 114 10.31 5.97 -3.50
C TRP A 114 10.22 5.25 -2.16
N ILE A 115 8.99 4.96 -1.78
CA ILE A 115 8.60 4.15 -0.62
C ILE A 115 7.60 3.12 -1.11
N LEU A 116 7.70 1.91 -0.59
CA LEU A 116 6.85 0.80 -0.95
C LEU A 116 6.44 0.03 0.31
N THR A 117 5.17 -0.36 0.40
CA THR A 117 4.64 -1.16 1.51
C THR A 117 4.18 -2.54 1.02
N TYR A 118 4.37 -3.56 1.86
CA TYR A 118 3.94 -4.94 1.61
C TYR A 118 3.59 -5.68 2.89
N ASP A 119 2.74 -6.70 2.76
CA ASP A 119 2.62 -7.73 3.79
C ASP A 119 3.95 -8.48 3.98
N LYS A 120 4.13 -9.02 5.20
CA LYS A 120 5.36 -9.72 5.57
C LYS A 120 5.47 -11.06 4.82
N ALA A 121 6.21 -11.07 3.72
CA ALA A 121 6.47 -12.23 2.88
C ALA A 121 7.97 -12.33 2.55
N PRO A 122 8.65 -13.46 2.87
CA PRO A 122 10.08 -13.62 2.58
C PRO A 122 10.42 -13.47 1.10
N GLN A 123 9.49 -13.82 0.20
CA GLN A 123 9.65 -13.64 -1.25
C GLN A 123 9.80 -12.18 -1.62
N ILE A 124 9.02 -11.30 -0.99
CA ILE A 124 9.09 -9.86 -1.22
C ILE A 124 10.41 -9.31 -0.66
N CYS A 125 10.80 -9.69 0.55
CA CYS A 125 12.06 -9.24 1.15
C CYS A 125 13.24 -9.51 0.22
N ARG A 126 13.28 -10.71 -0.41
CA ARG A 126 14.32 -11.07 -1.39
C ARG A 126 14.33 -10.22 -2.66
N LEU A 127 13.16 -9.78 -3.13
CA LEU A 127 13.07 -8.92 -4.32
C LEU A 127 13.69 -7.53 -4.13
N TYR A 128 13.74 -7.07 -2.88
CA TYR A 128 14.27 -5.76 -2.51
C TYR A 128 15.59 -5.85 -1.74
N SER A 129 16.27 -7.01 -1.77
CA SER A 129 17.55 -7.27 -1.17
C SER A 129 18.67 -6.70 -2.05
N ASP A 130 18.78 -5.37 -2.11
CA ASP A 130 19.79 -4.62 -2.85
C ASP A 130 20.39 -3.53 -1.95
N LYS A 131 21.71 -3.26 -2.10
CA LYS A 131 22.44 -2.23 -1.33
C LYS A 131 21.87 -0.81 -1.47
N ASN A 132 21.09 -0.56 -2.51
CA ASN A 132 20.44 0.72 -2.75
C ASN A 132 19.02 0.79 -2.16
N VAL A 133 18.58 -0.24 -1.44
CA VAL A 133 17.26 -0.33 -0.83
C VAL A 133 17.41 -0.43 0.68
N LYS A 134 16.71 0.43 1.39
CA LYS A 134 16.54 0.33 2.84
C LYS A 134 15.31 -0.49 3.15
N GLN A 135 15.44 -1.47 4.02
CA GLN A 135 14.37 -2.37 4.42
C GLN A 135 13.98 -2.10 5.86
N TYR A 136 12.68 -2.01 6.11
CA TYR A 136 12.11 -1.79 7.43
C TYR A 136 10.96 -2.76 7.68
N GLU A 137 10.78 -3.09 8.94
CA GLU A 137 9.58 -3.72 9.45
C GLU A 137 8.84 -2.72 10.34
N TYR A 138 7.51 -2.69 10.28
CA TYR A 138 6.69 -1.88 11.15
C TYR A 138 5.41 -2.61 11.55
N GLN A 139 4.82 -2.20 12.65
CA GLN A 139 3.61 -2.80 13.17
C GLN A 139 2.41 -1.88 12.97
N ILE A 140 1.32 -2.44 12.47
CA ILE A 140 0.03 -1.77 12.36
C ILE A 140 -0.98 -2.45 13.26
N ALA A 141 -1.74 -1.65 14.03
CA ALA A 141 -2.90 -2.12 14.75
C ALA A 141 -4.09 -2.28 13.79
N TYR A 142 -4.43 -3.51 13.46
CA TYR A 142 -5.65 -3.80 12.69
C TYR A 142 -6.85 -3.96 13.62
N SER A 143 -7.94 -3.27 13.32
CA SER A 143 -9.22 -3.39 14.03
C SER A 143 -10.24 -4.26 13.28
N ALA A 144 -9.90 -4.74 12.08
CA ALA A 144 -10.76 -5.51 11.21
C ALA A 144 -10.54 -7.03 11.40
N ASN A 145 -11.62 -7.81 11.51
CA ASN A 145 -11.70 -9.28 11.66
C ASN A 145 -11.04 -9.88 12.91
N LYS A 146 -9.79 -9.63 13.17
CA LYS A 146 -9.10 -9.99 14.41
C LYS A 146 -8.32 -8.76 14.87
N ARG A 147 -8.62 -8.28 16.07
CA ARG A 147 -7.82 -7.23 16.70
C ARG A 147 -6.42 -7.80 16.97
N GLY A 148 -5.40 -7.09 16.51
CA GLY A 148 -4.02 -7.51 16.72
C GLY A 148 -3.05 -6.54 16.04
N TYR A 149 -1.78 -6.70 16.39
CA TYR A 149 -0.68 -6.05 15.70
C TYR A 149 -0.22 -6.97 14.58
N TYR A 150 -0.13 -6.44 13.38
CA TYR A 150 0.41 -7.14 12.22
C TYR A 150 1.67 -6.42 11.77
N SER A 151 2.69 -7.21 11.50
CA SER A 151 3.93 -6.68 10.93
C SER A 151 3.82 -6.61 9.43
N GLU A 152 4.28 -5.49 8.87
CA GLU A 152 4.40 -5.27 7.44
C GLU A 152 5.82 -4.81 7.11
N TYR A 153 6.21 -4.96 5.86
CA TYR A 153 7.46 -4.46 5.34
C TYR A 153 7.28 -3.08 4.71
N MET A 154 8.30 -2.25 4.90
CA MET A 154 8.46 -1.01 4.15
C MET A 154 9.85 -1.01 3.50
N PHE A 155 9.88 -0.75 2.23
CA PHE A 155 11.10 -0.59 1.44
C PHE A 155 11.21 0.86 0.98
N ALA A 156 12.42 1.39 0.94
CA ALA A 156 12.65 2.74 0.49
C ALA A 156 13.95 2.84 -0.30
N SER A 157 14.02 3.76 -1.25
CA SER A 157 15.27 4.06 -1.93
C SER A 157 16.32 4.55 -0.93
N ARG A 158 17.58 4.34 -1.24
CA ARG A 158 18.70 4.71 -0.33
C ARG A 158 18.72 6.20 0.05
N LYS A 159 18.16 7.07 -0.80
CA LYS A 159 18.07 8.52 -0.55
C LYS A 159 17.06 8.87 0.52
N MET A 160 16.05 8.05 0.71
CA MET A 160 15.01 8.30 1.68
C MET A 160 15.51 8.06 3.10
N THR A 161 15.20 8.99 4.00
CA THR A 161 15.40 8.80 5.44
C THR A 161 14.05 8.56 6.08
N MET A 162 13.88 7.36 6.64
CA MET A 162 12.65 6.94 7.29
C MET A 162 12.83 7.01 8.82
N GLN A 163 11.79 7.44 9.52
CA GLN A 163 11.79 7.49 10.98
C GLN A 163 10.42 7.09 11.53
N SER A 164 10.41 6.58 12.74
CA SER A 164 9.18 6.29 13.47
C SER A 164 8.36 7.57 13.69
N TYR A 165 7.04 7.45 13.59
CA TYR A 165 6.15 8.59 13.80
C TYR A 165 4.84 8.15 14.47
N ALA A 166 4.38 8.91 15.45
CA ALA A 166 3.19 8.64 16.25
C ALA A 166 3.21 7.23 16.86
N ASN A 167 2.25 6.39 16.50
CA ASN A 167 2.13 5.00 16.95
C ASN A 167 2.73 3.98 15.98
N VAL A 168 3.47 4.43 14.97
CA VAL A 168 4.16 3.56 14.02
C VAL A 168 5.64 3.52 14.36
N THR A 169 6.12 2.37 14.79
CA THR A 169 7.54 2.12 15.06
C THR A 169 8.15 1.38 13.89
N LEU A 170 9.19 1.96 13.31
CA LEU A 170 9.99 1.37 12.24
C LEU A 170 11.23 0.72 12.84
N SER A 171 11.49 -0.52 12.48
CA SER A 171 12.73 -1.24 12.78
C SER A 171 13.45 -1.54 11.47
N GLN A 172 14.67 -1.07 11.32
CA GLN A 172 15.46 -1.37 10.12
C GLN A 172 15.87 -2.84 10.16
N ILE A 173 15.68 -3.54 9.04
CA ILE A 173 16.13 -4.92 8.87
C ILE A 173 17.61 -4.86 8.48
N SER A 174 18.50 -5.40 9.31
CA SER A 174 19.92 -5.54 8.99
C SER A 174 20.14 -6.72 8.03
N ASP A 175 21.10 -6.58 7.12
CA ASP A 175 21.46 -7.63 6.15
C ASP A 175 21.95 -8.95 6.80
N GLU A 176 22.28 -8.95 8.08
CA GLU A 176 22.78 -10.12 8.81
C GLU A 176 21.71 -11.22 9.02
N GLY A 177 20.41 -10.90 8.86
CA GLY A 177 19.31 -11.86 9.05
C GLY A 177 19.02 -12.79 7.87
N ASN A 178 19.61 -12.56 6.70
CA ASN A 178 19.30 -13.34 5.48
C ASN A 178 20.20 -14.59 5.28
N ASN A 179 21.21 -14.82 6.12
CA ASN A 179 22.13 -15.95 5.98
C ASN A 179 21.75 -17.21 6.77
N THR A 180 20.58 -17.27 7.40
CA THR A 180 20.21 -18.42 8.25
C THR A 180 19.06 -19.28 7.70
N LEU A 181 18.79 -19.23 6.40
CA LEU A 181 17.87 -20.17 5.74
C LEU A 181 18.52 -20.73 4.47
N SER A 182 19.56 -21.52 4.68
CA SER A 182 20.07 -22.51 3.70
C SER A 182 19.38 -23.85 3.91
#